data_38272c360b994ba260c93c54ecc9dc92
#
_entry.id   38272c360b994ba260c93c54ecc9dc92
#
_cell.length_a   1.000
_cell.length_b   1.000
_cell.length_c   1.000
_cell.angle_alpha   90.00
_cell.angle_beta   90.00
_cell.angle_gamma   90.00
#
_symmetry.space_group_name_H-M   'P 1'
#
loop_
_entity.id
_entity.type
_entity.pdbx_description
1 polymer ?
#
loop_
_entity_poly.entity_id
_entity_poly.type
_entity_poly.pdbx_seq_one_letter_code
_entity_poly.pdbx_strand_id
1 'polypeptide(L)'
;MIDHLLQSLVCERFLTDARYREGHLRVVNALPERRVLGLHSPEIKAVAKQLSHEGGEVAIPDGVRQNCANGAEVISAFEAVPSECLCYEETVIWGYLINLEKCSLDERLAMLTRYVPVLDNWAVCDSYCAHSKWMARADKATLWAFLE
;
A
#
# COMPACT_ATOMS: atom_id res chain seq x y z
N MET A 1 -3.52 11.33 3.12
CA MET A 1 -2.34 10.49 3.28
C MET A 1 -1.21 11.00 2.39
N ILE A 2 -0.73 10.26 1.39
CA ILE A 2 0.21 10.76 0.38
C ILE A 2 -0.51 11.30 -0.86
N ASP A 3 -1.73 11.77 -0.70
CA ASP A 3 -2.62 12.19 -1.79
C ASP A 3 -1.98 13.18 -2.77
N HIS A 4 -1.24 14.17 -2.26
CA HIS A 4 -0.61 15.17 -3.11
C HIS A 4 0.42 14.57 -4.07
N LEU A 5 1.12 13.51 -3.66
CA LEU A 5 2.06 12.78 -4.51
C LEU A 5 1.31 11.94 -5.54
N LEU A 6 0.24 11.27 -5.12
CA LEU A 6 -0.54 10.40 -5.99
C LEU A 6 -1.41 11.17 -6.99
N GLN A 7 -1.99 12.32 -6.59
CA GLN A 7 -2.85 13.11 -7.46
C GLN A 7 -2.14 13.60 -8.73
N SER A 8 -0.85 13.91 -8.64
CA SER A 8 -0.06 14.31 -9.81
C SER A 8 0.15 13.17 -10.82
N LEU A 9 -0.08 11.92 -10.42
CA LEU A 9 0.12 10.72 -11.22
C LEU A 9 -1.19 10.12 -11.74
N VAL A 10 -2.34 10.67 -11.35
CA VAL A 10 -3.64 10.18 -11.79
C VAL A 10 -3.75 10.28 -13.31
N CYS A 11 -4.14 9.18 -13.95
CA CYS A 11 -4.33 9.14 -15.39
C CYS A 11 -5.48 10.07 -15.79
N GLU A 12 -5.23 11.04 -16.70
CA GLU A 12 -6.24 11.97 -17.21
C GLU A 12 -7.46 11.20 -17.76
N ARG A 13 -7.22 10.08 -18.40
CA ARG A 13 -8.30 9.23 -18.95
C ARG A 13 -9.19 8.66 -17.86
N PHE A 14 -8.65 8.36 -16.67
CA PHE A 14 -9.46 7.92 -15.54
C PHE A 14 -10.42 9.02 -15.06
N LEU A 15 -10.02 10.28 -15.17
CA LEU A 15 -10.84 11.42 -14.79
C LEU A 15 -11.92 11.76 -15.82
N THR A 16 -11.61 11.63 -17.13
CA THR A 16 -12.44 12.17 -18.23
C THR A 16 -13.25 11.12 -18.96
N ASP A 17 -12.84 9.85 -18.98
CA ASP A 17 -13.51 8.75 -19.69
C ASP A 17 -14.23 7.81 -18.68
N ALA A 18 -15.54 7.95 -18.59
CA ALA A 18 -16.37 7.15 -17.67
C ALA A 18 -16.27 5.64 -17.94
N ARG A 19 -16.19 5.22 -19.22
CA ARG A 19 -16.09 3.80 -19.60
C ARG A 19 -14.73 3.22 -19.19
N TYR A 20 -13.68 3.99 -19.38
CA TYR A 20 -12.34 3.60 -18.94
C TYR A 20 -12.28 3.46 -17.40
N ARG A 21 -12.81 4.45 -16.69
CA ARG A 21 -12.89 4.43 -15.22
C ARG A 21 -13.66 3.22 -14.70
N GLU A 22 -14.83 2.93 -15.28
CA GLU A 22 -15.64 1.76 -14.91
C GLU A 22 -14.86 0.45 -15.16
N GLY A 23 -14.17 0.33 -16.29
CA GLY A 23 -13.31 -0.81 -16.59
C GLY A 23 -12.19 -0.98 -15.58
N HIS A 24 -11.50 0.11 -15.20
CA HIS A 24 -10.45 0.11 -14.20
C HIS A 24 -10.99 -0.32 -12.83
N LEU A 25 -12.08 0.26 -12.35
CA LEU A 25 -12.71 -0.08 -11.08
C LEU A 25 -13.14 -1.55 -11.01
N ARG A 26 -13.62 -2.11 -12.13
CA ARG A 26 -13.98 -3.53 -12.23
C ARG A 26 -12.75 -4.44 -12.07
N VAL A 27 -11.61 -4.05 -12.63
CA VAL A 27 -10.35 -4.81 -12.50
C VAL A 27 -9.80 -4.72 -11.09
N VAL A 28 -9.76 -3.52 -10.52
CA VAL A 28 -9.31 -3.30 -9.13
C VAL A 28 -10.22 -4.02 -8.13
N ASN A 29 -11.53 -4.01 -8.38
CA ASN A 29 -12.54 -4.65 -7.53
C ASN A 29 -12.46 -4.23 -6.06
N ALA A 30 -12.18 -2.94 -5.83
CA ALA A 30 -12.21 -2.37 -4.49
C ALA A 30 -13.65 -2.31 -3.95
N LEU A 31 -13.79 -2.27 -2.62
CA LEU A 31 -15.10 -2.03 -2.00
C LEU A 31 -15.69 -0.69 -2.48
N PRO A 32 -17.03 -0.58 -2.60
CA PRO A 32 -17.67 0.63 -3.13
C PRO A 32 -17.31 1.91 -2.37
N GLU A 33 -17.07 1.82 -1.09
CA GLU A 33 -16.66 2.93 -0.20
C GLU A 33 -15.17 3.26 -0.30
N ARG A 34 -14.36 2.36 -0.86
CA ARG A 34 -12.93 2.56 -1.01
C ARG A 34 -12.63 3.53 -2.15
N ARG A 35 -12.04 4.66 -1.84
CA ARG A 35 -11.59 5.61 -2.85
C ARG A 35 -10.50 4.99 -3.72
N VAL A 36 -10.63 5.13 -5.05
CA VAL A 36 -9.64 4.72 -6.05
C VAL A 36 -9.24 5.95 -6.85
N LEU A 37 -7.95 6.18 -7.03
CA LEU A 37 -7.39 7.32 -7.75
C LEU A 37 -7.14 7.01 -9.23
N GLY A 38 -6.98 5.74 -9.59
CA GLY A 38 -6.81 5.30 -10.98
C GLY A 38 -5.37 5.26 -11.46
N LEU A 39 -4.40 5.09 -10.54
CA LEU A 39 -3.01 4.85 -10.92
C LEU A 39 -2.82 3.43 -11.44
N HIS A 40 -1.85 3.28 -12.36
CA HIS A 40 -1.43 1.96 -12.80
C HIS A 40 -0.33 1.38 -11.91
N SER A 41 -0.18 0.05 -11.93
CA SER A 41 0.80 -0.65 -11.10
C SER A 41 2.25 -0.13 -11.24
N PRO A 42 2.74 0.30 -12.41
CA PRO A 42 4.09 0.88 -12.53
C PRO A 42 4.27 2.17 -11.72
N GLU A 43 3.29 3.08 -11.75
CA GLU A 43 3.32 4.34 -10.99
C GLU A 43 3.28 4.05 -9.50
N ILE A 44 2.39 3.16 -9.06
CA ILE A 44 2.27 2.76 -7.65
C ILE A 44 3.60 2.19 -7.13
N LYS A 45 4.25 1.32 -7.92
CA LYS A 45 5.57 0.75 -7.57
C LYS A 45 6.67 1.81 -7.52
N ALA A 46 6.66 2.76 -8.44
CA ALA A 46 7.64 3.84 -8.45
C ALA A 46 7.52 4.71 -7.20
N VAL A 47 6.29 5.06 -6.80
CA VAL A 47 6.02 5.80 -5.57
C VAL A 47 6.47 5.01 -4.34
N ALA A 48 6.12 3.73 -4.24
CA ALA A 48 6.55 2.89 -3.12
C ALA A 48 8.08 2.82 -3.00
N LYS A 49 8.79 2.69 -4.13
CA LYS A 49 10.25 2.68 -4.17
C LYS A 49 10.84 4.02 -3.74
N GLN A 50 10.29 5.13 -4.20
CA GLN A 50 10.71 6.46 -3.77
C GLN A 50 10.54 6.63 -2.26
N LEU A 51 9.35 6.35 -1.73
CA LEU A 51 9.06 6.45 -0.31
C LEU A 51 9.94 5.54 0.56
N SER A 52 10.31 4.35 0.05
CA SER A 52 11.23 3.44 0.75
C SER A 52 12.63 4.03 0.94
N HIS A 53 13.11 4.85 -0.02
CA HIS A 53 14.45 5.43 0.01
C HIS A 53 14.52 6.82 0.61
N GLU A 54 13.56 7.66 0.27
CA GLU A 54 13.58 9.10 0.55
C GLU A 54 12.57 9.51 1.62
N GLY A 55 11.67 8.57 2.00
CA GLY A 55 10.54 8.92 2.83
C GLY A 55 9.55 9.82 2.09
N GLY A 56 8.82 10.63 2.84
CA GLY A 56 7.86 11.57 2.28
C GLY A 56 6.91 12.14 3.32
N GLU A 57 6.10 13.09 2.89
CA GLU A 57 5.07 13.67 3.74
C GLU A 57 3.80 12.81 3.72
N VAL A 58 3.37 12.36 4.89
CA VAL A 58 2.12 11.63 5.08
C VAL A 58 1.15 12.49 5.86
N ALA A 59 -0.01 12.78 5.28
CA ALA A 59 -1.09 13.44 6.00
C ALA A 59 -1.84 12.40 6.84
N ILE A 60 -1.95 12.62 8.13
CA ILE A 60 -2.76 11.81 9.04
C ILE A 60 -4.11 12.51 9.29
N PRO A 61 -5.15 11.77 9.78
CA PRO A 61 -6.41 12.38 10.18
C PRO A 61 -6.16 13.56 11.12
N ASP A 62 -7.05 14.54 11.13
CA ASP A 62 -6.93 15.81 11.84
C ASP A 62 -6.03 16.88 11.19
N GLY A 63 -5.64 16.67 9.93
CA GLY A 63 -4.89 17.65 9.14
C GLY A 63 -3.41 17.78 9.52
N VAL A 64 -2.92 16.92 10.40
CA VAL A 64 -1.50 16.86 10.74
C VAL A 64 -0.72 16.24 9.59
N ARG A 65 0.41 16.84 9.23
CA ARG A 65 1.35 16.30 8.24
C ARG A 65 2.60 15.82 8.96
N GLN A 66 2.94 14.56 8.71
CA GLN A 66 4.14 13.94 9.26
C GLN A 66 5.18 13.78 8.15
N ASN A 67 6.35 14.35 8.36
CA ASN A 67 7.51 14.09 7.51
C ASN A 67 8.17 12.79 7.96
N CYS A 68 8.18 11.81 7.07
CA CYS A 68 8.80 10.51 7.25
C CYS A 68 10.15 10.50 6.53
N ALA A 69 11.21 10.13 7.20
CA ALA A 69 12.57 10.13 6.64
C ALA A 69 12.86 8.89 5.76
N ASN A 70 12.08 7.83 5.91
CA ASN A 70 12.29 6.55 5.23
C ASN A 70 11.00 5.72 5.16
N GLY A 71 11.06 4.57 4.50
CA GLY A 71 9.93 3.66 4.32
C GLY A 71 9.34 3.12 5.62
N ALA A 72 10.17 2.84 6.64
CA ALA A 72 9.70 2.34 7.94
C ALA A 72 8.82 3.37 8.66
N GLU A 73 9.19 4.65 8.60
CA GLU A 73 8.38 5.74 9.16
C GLU A 73 7.08 5.94 8.38
N VAL A 74 7.10 5.77 7.04
CA VAL A 74 5.89 5.81 6.21
C VAL A 74 4.95 4.65 6.56
N ILE A 75 5.49 3.43 6.76
CA ILE A 75 4.71 2.28 7.23
C ILE A 75 4.05 2.60 8.57
N SER A 76 4.82 3.12 9.54
CA SER A 76 4.30 3.50 10.86
C SER A 76 3.20 4.56 10.78
N ALA A 77 3.32 5.51 9.84
CA ALA A 77 2.29 6.51 9.60
C ALA A 77 1.02 5.88 9.02
N PHE A 78 1.12 4.92 8.09
CA PHE A 78 -0.04 4.18 7.59
C PHE A 78 -0.72 3.34 8.68
N GLU A 79 0.06 2.70 9.56
CA GLU A 79 -0.46 1.92 10.69
C GLU A 79 -1.25 2.77 11.69
N ALA A 80 -0.94 4.06 11.82
CA ALA A 80 -1.62 4.99 12.70
C ALA A 80 -2.96 5.50 12.13
N VAL A 81 -3.26 5.21 10.87
CA VAL A 81 -4.44 5.73 10.17
C VAL A 81 -5.54 4.67 10.12
N PRO A 82 -6.80 5.02 10.39
CA PRO A 82 -7.93 4.13 10.16
C PRO A 82 -7.97 3.66 8.70
N SER A 83 -8.15 2.36 8.49
CA SER A 83 -8.06 1.75 7.15
C SER A 83 -9.04 2.35 6.14
N GLU A 84 -10.21 2.80 6.60
CA GLU A 84 -11.22 3.47 5.79
C GLU A 84 -10.79 4.83 5.25
N CYS A 85 -9.75 5.44 5.85
CA CYS A 85 -9.16 6.70 5.39
C CYS A 85 -8.14 6.49 4.26
N LEU A 86 -7.67 5.27 4.04
CA LEU A 86 -6.72 4.94 2.98
C LEU A 86 -7.45 4.74 1.64
N CYS A 87 -6.89 5.27 0.55
CA CYS A 87 -7.33 4.88 -0.79
C CYS A 87 -6.72 3.53 -1.20
N TYR A 88 -7.24 2.96 -2.29
CA TYR A 88 -6.74 1.70 -2.84
C TYR A 88 -5.23 1.73 -3.09
N GLU A 89 -4.74 2.77 -3.74
CA GLU A 89 -3.34 2.92 -4.09
C GLU A 89 -2.44 3.01 -2.86
N GLU A 90 -2.88 3.70 -1.81
CA GLU A 90 -2.14 3.80 -0.54
C GLU A 90 -2.03 2.43 0.14
N THR A 91 -3.09 1.64 0.10
CA THR A 91 -3.07 0.27 0.65
C THR A 91 -2.09 -0.62 -0.13
N VAL A 92 -2.04 -0.50 -1.46
CA VAL A 92 -1.07 -1.24 -2.30
C VAL A 92 0.36 -0.77 -2.02
N ILE A 93 0.59 0.56 -1.90
CA ILE A 93 1.91 1.12 -1.56
C ILE A 93 2.40 0.60 -0.21
N TRP A 94 1.53 0.56 0.79
CA TRP A 94 1.86 0.01 2.10
C TRP A 94 2.39 -1.44 1.99
N GLY A 95 1.71 -2.31 1.26
CA GLY A 95 2.18 -3.66 1.00
C GLY A 95 3.54 -3.72 0.28
N TYR A 96 3.78 -2.84 -0.70
CA TYR A 96 5.09 -2.75 -1.35
C TYR A 96 6.18 -2.29 -0.40
N LEU A 97 5.91 -1.31 0.48
CA LEU A 97 6.88 -0.84 1.47
C LEU A 97 7.28 -1.97 2.42
N ILE A 98 6.32 -2.76 2.93
CA ILE A 98 6.62 -3.94 3.76
C ILE A 98 7.54 -4.92 3.02
N ASN A 99 7.33 -5.13 1.73
CA ASN A 99 8.18 -6.01 0.92
C ASN A 99 9.58 -5.45 0.64
N LEU A 100 9.73 -4.12 0.57
CA LEU A 100 10.99 -3.42 0.30
C LEU A 100 11.83 -3.23 1.57
N GLU A 101 11.19 -3.22 2.75
CA GLU A 101 11.87 -2.92 4.02
C GLU A 101 12.95 -3.95 4.33
N LYS A 102 14.11 -3.46 4.79
CA LYS A 102 15.23 -4.29 5.24
C LYS A 102 15.12 -4.53 6.72
N CYS A 103 14.45 -5.60 7.11
CA CYS A 103 14.15 -5.93 8.50
C CYS A 103 14.26 -7.44 8.74
N SER A 104 14.27 -7.84 10.02
CA SER A 104 14.18 -9.23 10.42
C SER A 104 12.82 -9.85 10.02
N LEU A 105 12.74 -11.19 10.09
CA LEU A 105 11.47 -11.89 9.85
C LEU A 105 10.42 -11.48 10.88
N ASP A 106 10.78 -11.40 12.16
CA ASP A 106 9.85 -11.07 13.24
C ASP A 106 9.27 -9.65 13.07
N GLU A 107 10.12 -8.67 12.74
CA GLU A 107 9.67 -7.30 12.44
C GLU A 107 8.72 -7.27 11.25
N ARG A 108 9.01 -8.04 10.21
CA ARG A 108 8.13 -8.13 9.03
C ARG A 108 6.79 -8.77 9.36
N LEU A 109 6.78 -9.85 10.15
CA LEU A 109 5.55 -10.49 10.60
C LEU A 109 4.72 -9.56 11.50
N ALA A 110 5.38 -8.75 12.34
CA ALA A 110 4.70 -7.72 13.13
C ALA A 110 4.02 -6.65 12.26
N MET A 111 4.67 -6.20 11.16
CA MET A 111 4.03 -5.31 10.19
C MET A 111 2.84 -6.00 9.49
N LEU A 112 2.97 -7.28 9.12
CA LEU A 112 1.89 -8.04 8.49
C LEU A 112 0.67 -8.22 9.39
N THR A 113 0.85 -8.41 10.69
CA THR A 113 -0.25 -8.49 11.65
C THR A 113 -1.16 -7.25 11.58
N ARG A 114 -0.60 -6.09 11.26
CA ARG A 114 -1.34 -4.83 11.10
C ARG A 114 -1.85 -4.60 9.67
N TYR A 115 -1.13 -5.12 8.67
CA TYR A 115 -1.47 -4.94 7.27
C TYR A 115 -2.57 -5.91 6.78
N VAL A 116 -2.51 -7.19 7.17
CA VAL A 116 -3.44 -8.22 6.68
C VAL A 116 -4.91 -7.86 6.91
N PRO A 117 -5.32 -7.30 8.08
CA PRO A 117 -6.72 -6.88 8.29
C PRO A 117 -7.21 -5.78 7.34
N VAL A 118 -6.29 -5.08 6.66
CA VAL A 118 -6.61 -3.97 5.72
C VAL A 118 -6.84 -4.48 4.29
N LEU A 119 -6.50 -5.74 4.01
CA LEU A 119 -6.68 -6.37 2.70
C LEU A 119 -8.17 -6.63 2.44
N ASP A 120 -8.80 -5.77 1.67
CA ASP A 120 -10.24 -5.78 1.41
C ASP A 120 -10.61 -6.29 0.01
N ASN A 121 -9.61 -6.56 -0.84
CA ASN A 121 -9.85 -7.06 -2.20
C ASN A 121 -8.67 -7.87 -2.75
N TRP A 122 -8.95 -8.68 -3.78
CA TRP A 122 -7.98 -9.56 -4.39
C TRP A 122 -6.80 -8.79 -5.03
N ALA A 123 -7.03 -7.61 -5.60
CA ALA A 123 -5.98 -6.87 -6.30
C ALA A 123 -4.90 -6.36 -5.34
N VAL A 124 -5.27 -5.95 -4.11
CA VAL A 124 -4.30 -5.59 -3.06
C VAL A 124 -3.54 -6.82 -2.60
N CYS A 125 -4.25 -7.92 -2.31
CA CYS A 125 -3.66 -9.19 -1.88
C CYS A 125 -2.67 -9.73 -2.91
N ASP A 126 -3.06 -9.81 -4.17
CA ASP A 126 -2.21 -10.31 -5.26
C ASP A 126 -0.99 -9.41 -5.48
N SER A 127 -1.17 -8.10 -5.42
CA SER A 127 -0.06 -7.14 -5.53
C SER A 127 0.97 -7.35 -4.43
N TYR A 128 0.55 -7.60 -3.20
CA TYR A 128 1.43 -7.92 -2.08
C TYR A 128 2.13 -9.27 -2.29
N CYS A 129 1.37 -10.34 -2.53
CA CYS A 129 1.87 -11.72 -2.65
C CYS A 129 2.88 -11.88 -3.79
N ALA A 130 2.60 -11.26 -4.95
CA ALA A 130 3.50 -11.32 -6.12
C ALA A 130 4.90 -10.72 -5.87
N HIS A 131 5.04 -9.87 -4.84
CA HIS A 131 6.29 -9.21 -4.50
C HIS A 131 6.95 -9.73 -3.21
N SER A 132 6.31 -10.66 -2.50
CA SER A 132 6.78 -11.25 -1.24
C SER A 132 7.86 -12.31 -1.44
N LYS A 133 8.89 -12.02 -2.24
CA LYS A 133 10.00 -12.96 -2.56
C LYS A 133 10.79 -13.37 -1.32
N TRP A 134 10.75 -12.62 -0.24
CA TRP A 134 11.36 -12.93 1.03
C TRP A 134 10.82 -14.22 1.66
N MET A 135 9.53 -14.56 1.41
CA MET A 135 8.90 -15.77 1.94
C MET A 135 9.60 -17.05 1.50
N ALA A 136 10.18 -17.08 0.30
CA ALA A 136 10.92 -18.24 -0.20
C ALA A 136 12.22 -18.52 0.60
N ARG A 137 12.72 -17.53 1.33
CA ARG A 137 13.95 -17.59 2.13
C ARG A 137 13.69 -17.64 3.64
N ALA A 138 12.45 -17.38 4.04
CA ALA A 138 12.07 -17.35 5.45
C ALA A 138 12.00 -18.76 6.05
N ASP A 139 12.19 -18.85 7.36
CA ASP A 139 11.99 -20.10 8.10
C ASP A 139 10.53 -20.54 8.01
N LYS A 140 10.32 -21.76 7.52
CA LYS A 140 8.98 -22.29 7.27
C LYS A 140 8.19 -22.55 8.54
N ALA A 141 8.86 -22.94 9.62
CA ALA A 141 8.19 -23.20 10.90
C ALA A 141 7.66 -21.90 11.51
N THR A 142 8.45 -20.82 11.42
CA THR A 142 8.05 -19.48 11.87
C THR A 142 6.88 -18.95 11.02
N LEU A 143 6.92 -19.12 9.69
CA LEU A 143 5.81 -18.71 8.82
C LEU A 143 4.53 -19.49 9.12
N TRP A 144 4.66 -20.79 9.36
CA TRP A 144 3.50 -21.64 9.68
C TRP A 144 2.86 -21.22 11.01
N ALA A 145 3.68 -21.02 12.06
CA ALA A 145 3.19 -20.56 13.36
C ALA A 145 2.51 -19.17 13.31
N PHE A 146 2.89 -18.33 12.36
CA PHE A 146 2.22 -17.04 12.14
C PHE A 146 0.83 -17.19 11.51
N LEU A 147 0.57 -18.26 10.75
CA LEU A 147 -0.71 -18.50 10.07
C LEU A 147 -1.73 -19.21 10.95
N GLU A 148 -1.32 -19.85 12.06
CA GLU A 148 -2.16 -20.53 13.05
C GLU A 148 -2.73 -19.55 14.09
#